data_c3f5835213887e5fc7a7fab6e7d11a8f
#
_entry.id   c3f5835213887e5fc7a7fab6e7d11a8f
#
_cell.length_a   1.000
_cell.length_b   1.000
_cell.length_c   1.000
_cell.angle_alpha   90.00
_cell.angle_beta   90.00
_cell.angle_gamma   90.00
#
_symmetry.space_group_name_H-M   'P 1'
#
loop_
_entity.id
_entity.type
_entity.pdbx_description
1 polymer ?
#
loop_
_entity_poly.entity_id
_entity_poly.type
_entity_poly.pdbx_seq_one_letter_code
_entity_poly.pdbx_strand_id
1 'polypeptide(L)'
;MSVFDYNRRPTSTTRVGDVLIGSDYPVRLQSMNNTSTNDIAASADQAERIAAAGADIDRLTAQGEREARSMGEIRKELRRRGCQIPLVADIHFNPKAAFAAATEVEKVRINPGNFVDPGRVFKQLEYTDEEYARELQKIEDTFGPFLELCRKHSTAVRIGVNHGSLSDRIM
;
A
#
# COMPACT_ATOMS: atom_id res chain seq x y z
N MET A 1 -29.15 -14.20 -18.41
CA MET A 1 -28.36 -13.99 -17.16
C MET A 1 -28.76 -12.64 -16.62
N SER A 2 -29.38 -12.60 -15.44
CA SER A 2 -29.75 -11.33 -14.81
C SER A 2 -28.49 -10.62 -14.33
N VAL A 3 -28.45 -9.29 -14.41
CA VAL A 3 -27.35 -8.48 -13.81
C VAL A 3 -27.26 -8.64 -12.30
N PHE A 4 -28.26 -9.26 -11.68
CA PHE A 4 -28.31 -9.57 -10.26
C PHE A 4 -27.83 -10.99 -9.92
N ASP A 5 -27.65 -11.87 -10.92
CA ASP A 5 -27.07 -13.21 -10.74
C ASP A 5 -25.54 -13.13 -10.75
N TYR A 6 -25.00 -12.43 -9.76
CA TYR A 6 -23.57 -12.21 -9.64
C TYR A 6 -22.90 -13.33 -8.83
N ASN A 7 -22.08 -14.11 -9.51
CA ASN A 7 -21.26 -15.12 -8.86
C ASN A 7 -19.82 -14.62 -8.72
N ARG A 8 -19.40 -14.33 -7.49
CA ARG A 8 -18.07 -13.80 -7.21
C ARG A 8 -17.00 -14.85 -7.54
N ARG A 9 -15.95 -14.39 -8.25
CA ARG A 9 -14.79 -15.24 -8.49
C ARG A 9 -14.15 -15.63 -7.15
N PRO A 10 -13.87 -16.92 -6.90
CA PRO A 10 -13.12 -17.34 -5.72
C PRO A 10 -11.73 -16.67 -5.67
N THR A 11 -11.37 -16.14 -4.51
CA THR A 11 -10.07 -15.54 -4.25
C THR A 11 -9.53 -16.02 -2.91
N SER A 12 -8.21 -15.99 -2.75
CA SER A 12 -7.58 -16.21 -1.45
C SER A 12 -7.97 -15.10 -0.46
N THR A 13 -7.93 -15.44 0.82
CA THR A 13 -8.16 -14.46 1.90
C THR A 13 -6.89 -13.71 2.23
N THR A 14 -6.98 -12.38 2.27
CA THR A 14 -5.92 -11.50 2.77
C THR A 14 -6.38 -10.83 4.06
N ARG A 15 -5.52 -10.84 5.07
CA ARG A 15 -5.76 -10.17 6.35
C ARG A 15 -5.10 -8.80 6.38
N VAL A 16 -5.85 -7.78 6.79
CA VAL A 16 -5.36 -6.41 7.02
C VAL A 16 -5.73 -6.02 8.45
N GLY A 17 -4.83 -6.21 9.39
CA GLY A 17 -5.20 -6.19 10.81
C GLY A 17 -6.28 -7.23 11.11
N ASP A 18 -7.42 -6.79 11.62
CA ASP A 18 -8.58 -7.67 11.88
C ASP A 18 -9.57 -7.74 10.71
N VAL A 19 -9.33 -6.98 9.65
CA VAL A 19 -10.18 -6.96 8.45
C VAL A 19 -9.76 -8.05 7.48
N LEU A 20 -10.71 -8.92 7.10
CA LEU A 20 -10.50 -9.98 6.10
C LEU A 20 -11.06 -9.54 4.76
N ILE A 21 -10.25 -9.71 3.71
CA ILE A 21 -10.57 -9.38 2.31
C ILE A 21 -10.49 -10.66 1.48
N GLY A 22 -11.53 -10.96 0.73
CA GLY A 22 -11.60 -12.14 -0.12
C GLY A 22 -13.04 -12.42 -0.58
N SER A 23 -13.21 -13.43 -1.44
CA SER A 23 -14.52 -13.79 -1.99
C SER A 23 -15.56 -14.16 -0.94
N ASP A 24 -15.12 -14.72 0.19
CA ASP A 24 -15.99 -15.22 1.26
C ASP A 24 -16.40 -14.14 2.28
N TYR A 25 -15.91 -12.91 2.09
CA TYR A 25 -16.15 -11.79 2.98
C TYR A 25 -16.91 -10.66 2.29
N PRO A 26 -17.59 -9.80 3.04
CA PRO A 26 -18.25 -8.61 2.49
C PRO A 26 -17.26 -7.70 1.74
N VAL A 27 -17.78 -6.93 0.80
CA VAL A 27 -17.01 -5.85 0.17
C VAL A 27 -16.58 -4.86 1.26
N ARG A 28 -15.27 -4.56 1.33
CA ARG A 28 -14.70 -3.66 2.31
C ARG A 28 -14.65 -2.23 1.79
N LEU A 29 -15.04 -1.30 2.65
CA LEU A 29 -14.99 0.12 2.34
C LEU A 29 -13.66 0.69 2.80
N GLN A 30 -12.93 1.32 1.88
CA GLN A 30 -11.70 2.03 2.18
C GLN A 30 -11.85 3.49 1.84
N SER A 31 -11.54 4.38 2.77
CA SER A 31 -11.41 5.80 2.53
C SER A 31 -9.94 6.23 2.52
N MET A 32 -9.71 7.50 2.26
CA MET A 32 -8.37 8.07 2.24
C MET A 32 -8.33 9.37 3.04
N ASN A 33 -7.34 9.45 3.91
CA ASN A 33 -7.02 10.66 4.66
C ASN A 33 -6.46 11.74 3.71
N ASN A 34 -6.80 12.99 3.93
CA ASN A 34 -6.32 14.13 3.15
C ASN A 34 -5.56 15.17 3.99
N THR A 35 -5.30 14.86 5.27
CA THR A 35 -4.42 15.64 6.13
C THR A 35 -2.95 15.41 5.78
N SER A 36 -2.08 16.25 6.28
CA SER A 36 -0.64 15.94 6.26
C SER A 36 -0.37 14.74 7.16
N THR A 37 0.24 13.69 6.62
CA THR A 37 0.60 12.49 7.41
C THR A 37 1.56 12.80 8.56
N ASN A 38 2.28 13.93 8.49
CA ASN A 38 3.14 14.39 9.58
C ASN A 38 2.36 15.16 10.68
N ASP A 39 1.08 15.46 10.46
CA ASP A 39 0.18 15.98 11.51
C ASP A 39 -0.59 14.83 12.14
N ILE A 40 -0.01 14.28 13.21
CA ILE A 40 -0.51 13.09 13.89
C ILE A 40 -1.94 13.30 14.41
N ALA A 41 -2.18 14.47 15.05
CA ALA A 41 -3.46 14.76 15.67
C ALA A 41 -4.57 14.89 14.61
N ALA A 42 -4.37 15.73 13.59
CA ALA A 42 -5.34 15.94 12.53
C ALA A 42 -5.62 14.64 11.74
N SER A 43 -4.58 13.82 11.51
CA SER A 43 -4.72 12.54 10.81
C SER A 43 -5.48 11.52 11.64
N ALA A 44 -5.24 11.44 12.95
CA ALA A 44 -6.00 10.58 13.84
C ALA A 44 -7.46 11.03 13.94
N ASP A 45 -7.72 12.33 14.06
CA ASP A 45 -9.09 12.88 14.09
C ASP A 45 -9.86 12.56 12.81
N GLN A 46 -9.19 12.62 11.65
CA GLN A 46 -9.82 12.28 10.38
C GLN A 46 -10.06 10.77 10.26
N ALA A 47 -9.11 9.93 10.66
CA ALA A 47 -9.26 8.48 10.63
C ALA A 47 -10.40 8.00 11.53
N GLU A 48 -10.61 8.62 12.69
CA GLU A 48 -11.77 8.33 13.55
C GLU A 48 -13.11 8.70 12.87
N ARG A 49 -13.18 9.87 12.21
CA ARG A 49 -14.37 10.24 11.44
C ARG A 49 -14.63 9.27 10.28
N ILE A 50 -13.58 8.82 9.59
CA ILE A 50 -13.64 7.83 8.51
C ILE A 50 -14.19 6.50 9.05
N ALA A 51 -13.68 6.03 10.19
CA ALA A 51 -14.16 4.83 10.85
C ALA A 51 -15.61 4.96 11.30
N ALA A 52 -15.98 6.09 11.92
CA ALA A 52 -17.35 6.38 12.36
C ALA A 52 -18.36 6.45 11.20
N ALA A 53 -17.88 6.85 9.99
CA ALA A 53 -18.68 6.85 8.78
C ALA A 53 -18.85 5.44 8.15
N GLY A 54 -18.26 4.41 8.74
CA GLY A 54 -18.42 3.01 8.33
C GLY A 54 -17.33 2.48 7.41
N ALA A 55 -16.20 3.17 7.27
CA ALA A 55 -15.07 2.61 6.55
C ALA A 55 -14.39 1.49 7.36
N ASP A 56 -14.04 0.40 6.67
CA ASP A 56 -13.28 -0.72 7.26
C ASP A 56 -11.79 -0.44 7.35
N ILE A 57 -11.27 0.42 6.48
CA ILE A 57 -9.83 0.67 6.30
C ILE A 57 -9.61 2.14 5.96
N ASP A 58 -8.59 2.77 6.55
CA ASP A 58 -8.15 4.13 6.19
C ASP A 58 -6.79 4.12 5.51
N ARG A 59 -6.60 4.97 4.48
CA ARG A 59 -5.37 5.06 3.69
C ARG A 59 -4.74 6.44 3.80
N LEU A 60 -3.44 6.48 4.08
CA LEU A 60 -2.63 7.68 4.13
C LEU A 60 -1.50 7.60 3.09
N THR A 61 -1.08 8.74 2.57
CA THR A 61 0.08 8.81 1.66
C THR A 61 1.37 8.93 2.47
N ALA A 62 2.40 8.17 2.09
CA ALA A 62 3.76 8.35 2.59
C ALA A 62 4.73 8.54 1.42
N GLN A 63 5.28 9.74 1.29
CA GLN A 63 6.26 10.08 0.26
C GLN A 63 7.69 9.71 0.68
N GLY A 64 7.93 9.62 1.99
CA GLY A 64 9.23 9.32 2.56
C GLY A 64 9.16 8.53 3.87
N GLU A 65 10.33 8.22 4.42
CA GLU A 65 10.46 7.49 5.68
C GLU A 65 9.86 8.25 6.87
N ARG A 66 9.87 9.60 6.82
CA ARG A 66 9.29 10.43 7.89
C ARG A 66 7.79 10.21 7.99
N GLU A 67 7.08 10.31 6.87
CA GLU A 67 5.63 10.06 6.82
C GLU A 67 5.30 8.62 7.22
N ALA A 68 6.11 7.65 6.76
CA ALA A 68 5.95 6.26 7.14
C ALA A 68 6.04 6.05 8.66
N ARG A 69 7.01 6.69 9.34
CA ARG A 69 7.12 6.65 10.81
C ARG A 69 5.98 7.39 11.50
N SER A 70 5.55 8.53 10.94
CA SER A 70 4.39 9.27 11.45
C SER A 70 3.12 8.43 11.45
N MET A 71 2.94 7.52 10.49
CA MET A 71 1.82 6.58 10.49
C MET A 71 1.83 5.64 11.71
N GLY A 72 3.00 5.22 12.18
CA GLY A 72 3.12 4.45 13.42
C GLY A 72 2.62 5.23 14.63
N GLU A 73 2.91 6.54 14.71
CA GLU A 73 2.40 7.40 15.78
C GLU A 73 0.89 7.64 15.64
N ILE A 74 0.38 7.85 14.41
CA ILE A 74 -1.07 7.94 14.16
C ILE A 74 -1.77 6.66 14.63
N ARG A 75 -1.22 5.49 14.28
CA ARG A 75 -1.76 4.20 14.73
C ARG A 75 -1.80 4.09 16.25
N LYS A 76 -0.71 4.45 16.94
CA LYS A 76 -0.66 4.45 18.41
C LYS A 76 -1.71 5.37 19.01
N GLU A 77 -1.86 6.55 18.47
CA GLU A 77 -2.86 7.53 18.92
C GLU A 77 -4.29 7.00 18.72
N LEU A 78 -4.59 6.42 17.55
CA LEU A 78 -5.88 5.77 17.29
C LEU A 78 -6.18 4.65 18.30
N ARG A 79 -5.20 3.77 18.58
CA ARG A 79 -5.37 2.69 19.57
C ARG A 79 -5.60 3.24 20.98
N ARG A 80 -4.90 4.32 21.36
CA ARG A 80 -5.12 5.03 22.64
C ARG A 80 -6.54 5.58 22.77
N ARG A 81 -7.15 6.01 21.64
CA ARG A 81 -8.54 6.49 21.57
C ARG A 81 -9.57 5.37 21.44
N GLY A 82 -9.15 4.11 21.35
CA GLY A 82 -10.04 2.96 21.17
C GLY A 82 -10.42 2.67 19.72
N CYS A 83 -9.93 3.44 18.75
CA CYS A 83 -10.18 3.20 17.33
C CYS A 83 -9.25 2.13 16.78
N GLN A 84 -9.82 1.06 16.22
CA GLN A 84 -9.08 -0.10 15.71
C GLN A 84 -8.97 -0.13 14.17
N ILE A 85 -9.36 0.94 13.48
CA ILE A 85 -9.31 0.98 12.01
C ILE A 85 -7.88 0.68 11.52
N PRO A 86 -7.69 -0.31 10.61
CA PRO A 86 -6.39 -0.58 10.02
C PRO A 86 -5.95 0.55 9.09
N LEU A 87 -4.65 0.84 9.11
CA LEU A 87 -4.05 1.86 8.26
C LEU A 87 -3.36 1.23 7.04
N VAL A 88 -3.44 1.93 5.91
CA VAL A 88 -2.75 1.59 4.67
C VAL A 88 -1.78 2.71 4.31
N ALA A 89 -0.52 2.38 4.18
CA ALA A 89 0.47 3.28 3.59
C ALA A 89 0.42 3.21 2.07
N ASP A 90 0.18 4.35 1.44
CA ASP A 90 0.23 4.49 -0.03
C ASP A 90 1.60 5.05 -0.42
N ILE A 91 2.45 4.17 -0.93
CA ILE A 91 3.85 4.47 -1.25
C ILE A 91 4.03 4.63 -2.75
N HIS A 92 4.68 5.73 -3.13
CA HIS A 92 5.04 6.06 -4.49
C HIS A 92 6.55 6.27 -4.61
N PHE A 93 7.20 5.60 -5.57
CA PHE A 93 8.60 5.82 -5.99
C PHE A 93 9.67 5.73 -4.90
N ASN A 94 9.38 5.22 -3.71
CA ASN A 94 10.33 5.23 -2.60
C ASN A 94 10.33 3.90 -1.83
N PRO A 95 11.22 2.95 -2.20
CA PRO A 95 11.34 1.69 -1.48
C PRO A 95 11.63 1.85 0.01
N LYS A 96 12.47 2.82 0.41
CA LYS A 96 12.81 3.06 1.83
C LYS A 96 11.58 3.43 2.65
N ALA A 97 10.68 4.24 2.08
CA ALA A 97 9.40 4.54 2.74
C ALA A 97 8.53 3.29 2.89
N ALA A 98 8.53 2.38 1.90
CA ALA A 98 7.79 1.12 1.98
C ALA A 98 8.33 0.20 3.08
N PHE A 99 9.67 0.06 3.18
CA PHE A 99 10.31 -0.71 4.24
C PHE A 99 9.98 -0.14 5.63
N ALA A 100 10.05 1.19 5.80
CA ALA A 100 9.68 1.84 7.05
C ALA A 100 8.19 1.62 7.38
N ALA A 101 7.30 1.81 6.41
CA ALA A 101 5.86 1.64 6.61
C ALA A 101 5.46 0.20 6.94
N ALA A 102 6.16 -0.80 6.39
CA ALA A 102 5.86 -2.21 6.60
C ALA A 102 5.90 -2.64 8.07
N THR A 103 6.61 -1.91 8.92
CA THR A 103 6.68 -2.16 10.37
C THR A 103 5.65 -1.36 11.16
N GLU A 104 5.00 -0.38 10.56
CA GLU A 104 4.18 0.61 11.25
C GLU A 104 2.68 0.46 10.98
N VAL A 105 2.28 -0.11 9.84
CA VAL A 105 0.89 -0.20 9.42
C VAL A 105 0.47 -1.62 9.06
N GLU A 106 -0.83 -1.85 8.93
CA GLU A 106 -1.38 -3.18 8.63
C GLU A 106 -1.34 -3.54 7.14
N LYS A 107 -1.14 -2.54 6.26
CA LYS A 107 -1.05 -2.78 4.81
C LYS A 107 -0.20 -1.71 4.12
N VAL A 108 0.59 -2.13 3.15
CA VAL A 108 1.34 -1.23 2.28
C VAL A 108 0.87 -1.41 0.83
N ARG A 109 0.58 -0.31 0.14
CA ARG A 109 0.38 -0.30 -1.30
C ARG A 109 1.63 0.18 -1.99
N ILE A 110 2.12 -0.58 -2.95
CA ILE A 110 3.23 -0.22 -3.81
C ILE A 110 2.87 -0.42 -5.29
N ASN A 111 3.60 0.23 -6.17
CA ASN A 111 3.57 -0.06 -7.60
C ASN A 111 4.90 -0.72 -7.99
N PRO A 112 4.93 -2.01 -8.29
CA PRO A 112 6.19 -2.69 -8.61
C PRO A 112 6.85 -2.16 -9.89
N GLY A 113 6.08 -1.59 -10.80
CA GLY A 113 6.59 -0.98 -12.03
C GLY A 113 7.34 0.34 -11.86
N ASN A 114 7.35 0.91 -10.65
CA ASN A 114 8.15 2.08 -10.29
C ASN A 114 8.75 1.98 -8.88
N PHE A 115 8.79 0.77 -8.33
CA PHE A 115 9.29 0.55 -6.97
C PHE A 115 10.81 0.70 -6.88
N VAL A 116 11.54 0.27 -7.89
CA VAL A 116 13.00 0.30 -7.96
C VAL A 116 13.47 1.29 -9.02
N ASP A 117 12.75 1.39 -10.11
CA ASP A 117 13.09 2.27 -11.21
C ASP A 117 12.78 3.74 -10.89
N PRO A 118 13.54 4.68 -11.46
CA PRO A 118 13.21 6.09 -11.37
C PRO A 118 11.84 6.36 -12.01
N GLY A 119 11.21 7.46 -11.60
CA GLY A 119 9.98 7.92 -12.23
C GLY A 119 10.14 8.12 -13.74
N ARG A 120 9.03 8.04 -14.46
CA ARG A 120 8.99 8.16 -15.93
C ARG A 120 9.56 9.50 -16.38
N VAL A 121 10.50 9.46 -17.31
CA VAL A 121 11.13 10.64 -17.94
C VAL A 121 10.79 10.77 -19.43
N PHE A 122 9.90 9.89 -19.95
CA PHE A 122 9.44 9.87 -21.34
C PHE A 122 10.55 9.68 -22.36
N LYS A 123 11.57 8.88 -22.01
CA LYS A 123 12.63 8.48 -22.91
C LYS A 123 12.36 7.11 -23.52
N GLN A 124 12.61 6.98 -24.80
CA GLN A 124 12.67 5.66 -25.41
C GLN A 124 14.00 5.02 -25.00
N LEU A 125 13.93 3.86 -24.36
CA LEU A 125 15.07 3.12 -23.89
C LEU A 125 15.16 1.83 -24.71
N GLU A 126 16.30 1.60 -25.31
CA GLU A 126 16.63 0.33 -25.95
C GLU A 126 17.48 -0.50 -24.98
N TYR A 127 17.08 -1.72 -24.75
CA TYR A 127 17.80 -2.66 -23.89
C TYR A 127 18.13 -3.91 -24.69
N THR A 128 19.34 -4.43 -24.48
CA THR A 128 19.64 -5.81 -24.83
C THR A 128 18.92 -6.76 -23.87
N ASP A 129 18.74 -8.02 -24.26
CA ASP A 129 18.11 -9.03 -23.38
C ASP A 129 18.84 -9.17 -22.05
N GLU A 130 20.17 -9.08 -22.07
CA GLU A 130 21.01 -9.17 -20.86
C GLU A 130 20.85 -7.94 -19.95
N GLU A 131 20.74 -6.76 -20.53
CA GLU A 131 20.48 -5.53 -19.75
C GLU A 131 19.09 -5.57 -19.14
N TYR A 132 18.09 -6.00 -19.89
CA TYR A 132 16.72 -6.15 -19.38
C TYR A 132 16.65 -7.18 -18.26
N ALA A 133 17.31 -8.31 -18.39
CA ALA A 133 17.40 -9.33 -17.34
C ALA A 133 18.04 -8.77 -16.04
N ARG A 134 19.08 -7.95 -16.16
CA ARG A 134 19.70 -7.28 -15.00
C ARG A 134 18.74 -6.30 -14.30
N GLU A 135 17.93 -5.58 -15.07
CA GLU A 135 16.93 -4.67 -14.49
C GLU A 135 15.80 -5.45 -13.77
N LEU A 136 15.39 -6.60 -14.30
CA LEU A 136 14.45 -7.48 -13.59
C LEU A 136 15.04 -8.01 -12.29
N GLN A 137 16.33 -8.40 -12.30
CA GLN A 137 17.01 -8.88 -11.10
C GLN A 137 17.04 -7.81 -9.99
N LYS A 138 17.27 -6.53 -10.34
CA LYS A 138 17.22 -5.44 -9.35
C LYS A 138 15.84 -5.32 -8.66
N ILE A 139 14.75 -5.57 -9.41
CA ILE A 139 13.41 -5.58 -8.83
C ILE A 139 13.30 -6.73 -7.83
N GLU A 140 13.73 -7.93 -8.21
CA GLU A 140 13.69 -9.13 -7.36
C GLU A 140 14.52 -8.91 -6.08
N ASP A 141 15.75 -8.42 -6.21
CA ASP A 141 16.68 -8.16 -5.11
C ASP A 141 16.14 -7.13 -4.10
N THR A 142 15.30 -6.21 -4.55
CA THR A 142 14.69 -5.20 -3.67
C THR A 142 13.34 -5.65 -3.12
N PHE A 143 12.54 -6.28 -3.96
CA PHE A 143 11.17 -6.65 -3.61
C PHE A 143 11.10 -7.90 -2.74
N GLY A 144 11.99 -8.87 -2.94
CA GLY A 144 12.08 -10.07 -2.10
C GLY A 144 12.23 -9.75 -0.61
N PRO A 145 13.27 -9.01 -0.20
CA PRO A 145 13.45 -8.58 1.20
C PRO A 145 12.28 -7.77 1.76
N PHE A 146 11.63 -6.95 0.93
CA PHE A 146 10.43 -6.22 1.33
C PHE A 146 9.27 -7.15 1.67
N LEU A 147 9.01 -8.17 0.84
CA LEU A 147 7.96 -9.17 1.10
C LEU A 147 8.26 -9.99 2.36
N GLU A 148 9.52 -10.35 2.59
CA GLU A 148 9.93 -11.05 3.81
C GLU A 148 9.68 -10.21 5.06
N LEU A 149 10.01 -8.91 5.00
CA LEU A 149 9.71 -7.98 6.09
C LEU A 149 8.20 -7.89 6.34
N CYS A 150 7.39 -7.73 5.29
CA CYS A 150 5.92 -7.71 5.39
C CYS A 150 5.38 -9.00 6.01
N ARG A 151 5.92 -10.17 5.60
CA ARG A 151 5.54 -11.46 6.18
C ARG A 151 5.87 -11.54 7.67
N LYS A 152 7.05 -11.06 8.06
CA LYS A 152 7.49 -11.04 9.46
C LYS A 152 6.57 -10.19 10.35
N HIS A 153 6.09 -9.08 9.83
CA HIS A 153 5.23 -8.12 10.56
C HIS A 153 3.73 -8.35 10.32
N SER A 154 3.35 -9.39 9.56
CA SER A 154 1.95 -9.66 9.18
C SER A 154 1.29 -8.48 8.43
N THR A 155 2.08 -7.74 7.68
CA THR A 155 1.65 -6.59 6.90
C THR A 155 1.21 -7.03 5.51
N ALA A 156 -0.03 -6.74 5.15
CA ALA A 156 -0.54 -7.05 3.82
C ALA A 156 0.11 -6.15 2.75
N VAL A 157 0.28 -6.69 1.54
CA VAL A 157 0.81 -5.93 0.41
C VAL A 157 -0.26 -5.80 -0.67
N ARG A 158 -0.50 -4.58 -1.14
CA ARG A 158 -1.30 -4.31 -2.32
C ARG A 158 -0.38 -3.97 -3.50
N ILE A 159 -0.45 -4.78 -4.54
CA ILE A 159 0.13 -4.46 -5.84
C ILE A 159 -0.82 -3.50 -6.55
N GLY A 160 -0.44 -2.22 -6.58
CA GLY A 160 -1.25 -1.13 -7.10
C GLY A 160 -0.62 -0.54 -8.36
N VAL A 161 -0.72 -1.26 -9.50
CA VAL A 161 -0.20 -0.77 -10.78
C VAL A 161 -1.03 0.41 -11.27
N ASN A 162 -0.33 1.44 -11.75
CA ASN A 162 -0.92 2.58 -12.43
C ASN A 162 -0.13 2.81 -13.73
N HIS A 163 -0.80 2.66 -14.86
CA HIS A 163 -0.20 2.77 -16.19
C HIS A 163 0.57 4.10 -16.38
N GLY A 164 -0.01 5.21 -15.91
CA GLY A 164 0.59 6.54 -16.05
C GLY A 164 1.88 6.76 -15.23
N SER A 165 2.20 5.87 -14.29
CA SER A 165 3.37 5.97 -13.42
C SER A 165 4.33 4.79 -13.54
N LEU A 166 4.19 3.96 -14.57
CA LEU A 166 5.19 2.93 -14.89
C LEU A 166 6.47 3.58 -15.37
N SER A 167 7.60 2.91 -15.14
CA SER A 167 8.90 3.37 -15.68
C SER A 167 8.94 3.28 -17.22
N ASP A 168 9.80 4.08 -17.86
CA ASP A 168 9.93 4.07 -19.31
C ASP A 168 10.34 2.70 -19.84
N ARG A 169 11.06 1.91 -19.04
CA ARG A 169 11.49 0.55 -19.39
C ARG A 169 10.30 -0.43 -19.56
N ILE A 170 9.20 -0.22 -18.84
CA ILE A 170 8.03 -1.11 -18.86
C ILE A 170 7.04 -0.67 -19.95
N MET A 171 7.13 0.56 -20.41
CA MET A 171 6.24 1.15 -21.41
C MET A 171 6.70 0.88 -22.84
#